data_9d19cea71422c226ba34aec8055853c5
#
_entry.id   9d19cea71422c226ba34aec8055853c5
#
_cell.length_a   1.000
_cell.length_b   1.000
_cell.length_c   1.000
_cell.angle_alpha   90.00
_cell.angle_beta   90.00
_cell.angle_gamma   90.00
#
_symmetry.space_group_name_H-M   'P 1'
#
loop_
_entity.id
_entity.type
_entity.pdbx_description
1 polymer ?
#
loop_
_entity_poly.entity_id
_entity_poly.type
_entity_poly.pdbx_seq_one_letter_code
_entity_poly.pdbx_strand_id
1 'polypeptide(L)'
;TQFVRNSSQEVGDDKIHTKSSRQAQKEKPALKTIVNVQETNVILNDTVWKIHPSQIVVDSGKVHVNNFYFSHKERHLQINGTVSEQPQDTVRLNLKEINIGYVFDIADLGVNFKGEATGPAYASGILKKPVMSTDLFIRNLGLNEGLLGDANIHGEWHHDVKGIYLDARIREKDIAKSHVYGYIYPIKPTSALDLQIEADSTNLKFIHHYMQSITPEFNGRASGHVHFYGKFKALTMEGRVFGDASLKVDVLNTTFSLKDSILIEPGGLTF
;
A
#
# COMPACT_ATOMS: atom_id res chain seq x y z
N THR A 1 11.75 23.23 16.34
CA THR A 1 11.36 22.23 17.35
C THR A 1 11.41 22.94 18.70
N GLN A 2 10.26 23.15 19.37
CA GLN A 2 10.20 23.69 20.72
C GLN A 2 9.84 22.57 21.70
N PHE A 3 10.69 22.39 22.71
CA PHE A 3 10.41 21.47 23.82
C PHE A 3 9.85 22.27 25.00
N VAL A 4 8.65 21.91 25.47
CA VAL A 4 8.04 22.53 26.65
C VAL A 4 8.07 21.52 27.81
N ARG A 5 8.77 21.88 28.87
CA ARG A 5 8.85 21.08 30.11
C ARG A 5 7.97 21.75 31.16
N ASN A 6 6.90 21.10 31.62
CA ASN A 6 6.11 21.57 32.75
C ASN A 6 6.74 21.05 34.04
N SER A 7 7.27 21.96 34.87
CA SER A 7 7.65 21.70 36.24
C SER A 7 6.62 22.30 37.17
N SER A 8 5.97 21.46 37.98
CA SER A 8 5.10 21.90 39.07
C SER A 8 5.96 22.18 40.29
N GLN A 9 5.87 23.39 40.87
CA GLN A 9 6.47 23.75 42.16
C GLN A 9 5.58 23.28 43.31
N GLU A 10 6.22 22.62 44.29
CA GLU A 10 5.63 22.34 45.60
C GLU A 10 5.75 23.53 46.51
N VAL A 11 4.72 23.80 47.32
CA VAL A 11 4.78 24.61 48.54
C VAL A 11 4.33 23.70 49.68
N GLY A 12 5.13 23.69 50.75
CA GLY A 12 5.14 22.70 51.78
C GLY A 12 4.20 22.92 52.95
N ASP A 13 4.24 21.89 53.78
CA ASP A 13 4.05 21.74 55.20
C ASP A 13 2.62 21.60 55.77
N ASP A 14 2.25 20.42 56.25
CA ASP A 14 2.17 20.10 57.69
C ASP A 14 1.85 18.61 57.95
N LYS A 15 2.38 18.09 59.05
CA LYS A 15 2.37 16.71 59.48
C LYS A 15 1.02 16.25 60.03
N ILE A 16 0.53 15.08 59.58
CA ILE A 16 -0.17 14.10 60.47
C ILE A 16 0.09 12.68 59.98
N HIS A 17 0.54 11.81 60.90
CA HIS A 17 0.83 10.39 60.71
C HIS A 17 -0.43 9.56 60.45
N THR A 18 -0.47 8.83 59.35
CA THR A 18 -1.15 7.55 59.28
C THR A 18 -0.48 6.67 58.19
N LYS A 19 0.04 5.51 58.63
CA LYS A 19 0.64 4.51 57.74
C LYS A 19 -0.41 3.92 56.84
N SER A 20 -0.30 4.18 55.55
CA SER A 20 -0.88 3.36 54.49
C SER A 20 0.13 3.35 53.36
N SER A 21 0.77 2.20 53.17
CA SER A 21 1.72 1.93 52.12
C SER A 21 0.98 1.83 50.76
N ARG A 22 0.75 2.96 50.12
CA ARG A 22 0.49 3.02 48.68
C ARG A 22 1.78 3.44 48.01
N GLN A 23 2.42 2.48 47.32
CA GLN A 23 3.46 2.80 46.35
C GLN A 23 2.88 3.74 45.33
N ALA A 24 3.19 5.03 45.45
CA ALA A 24 2.97 5.99 44.39
C ALA A 24 3.91 5.59 43.23
N GLN A 25 3.36 4.99 42.20
CA GLN A 25 4.04 4.91 40.92
C GLN A 25 4.35 6.36 40.51
N LYS A 26 5.63 6.71 40.50
CA LYS A 26 6.13 7.94 39.90
C LYS A 26 5.75 7.91 38.44
N GLU A 27 4.67 8.58 38.07
CA GLU A 27 4.35 8.86 36.65
C GLU A 27 5.55 9.63 36.10
N LYS A 28 6.21 9.02 35.11
CA LYS A 28 7.24 9.73 34.34
C LYS A 28 6.55 10.91 33.65
N PRO A 29 7.10 12.13 33.70
CA PRO A 29 6.51 13.27 33.04
C PRO A 29 6.33 12.95 31.55
N ALA A 30 5.11 13.01 31.07
CA ALA A 30 4.79 12.77 29.67
C ALA A 30 5.46 13.87 28.83
N LEU A 31 6.38 13.47 27.96
CA LEU A 31 7.07 14.38 27.05
C LEU A 31 6.13 14.68 25.88
N LYS A 32 5.70 15.92 25.77
CA LYS A 32 4.95 16.43 24.61
C LYS A 32 5.92 17.05 23.61
N THR A 33 5.92 16.56 22.38
CA THR A 33 6.72 17.09 21.28
C THR A 33 5.80 17.70 20.23
N ILE A 34 6.07 18.92 19.82
CA ILE A 34 5.33 19.62 18.76
C ILE A 34 6.29 19.85 17.60
N VAL A 35 5.93 19.34 16.44
CA VAL A 35 6.64 19.56 15.18
C VAL A 35 5.76 20.45 14.32
N ASN A 36 6.21 21.68 14.08
CA ASN A 36 5.59 22.59 13.12
C ASN A 36 6.27 22.41 11.76
N VAL A 37 5.52 21.87 10.82
CA VAL A 37 5.97 21.73 9.43
C VAL A 37 5.79 23.07 8.74
N GLN A 38 6.87 23.61 8.22
CA GLN A 38 6.88 24.85 7.45
C GLN A 38 6.57 24.56 5.98
N GLU A 39 6.12 25.56 5.26
CA GLU A 39 5.96 25.48 3.81
C GLU A 39 7.30 25.09 3.16
N THR A 40 7.29 24.01 2.39
CA THR A 40 8.50 23.44 1.79
C THR A 40 8.18 22.87 0.41
N ASN A 41 9.09 23.07 -0.54
CA ASN A 41 9.03 22.41 -1.84
C ASN A 41 9.92 21.17 -1.81
N VAL A 42 9.39 20.08 -2.32
CA VAL A 42 10.08 18.79 -2.47
C VAL A 42 10.03 18.40 -3.94
N ILE A 43 11.15 17.96 -4.50
CA ILE A 43 11.20 17.47 -5.88
C ILE A 43 11.10 15.95 -5.85
N LEU A 44 10.04 15.40 -6.47
CA LEU A 44 9.84 13.97 -6.67
C LEU A 44 9.70 13.70 -8.17
N ASN A 45 10.60 12.90 -8.73
CA ASN A 45 10.63 12.55 -10.15
C ASN A 45 10.44 13.81 -11.04
N ASP A 46 11.33 14.79 -10.89
CA ASP A 46 11.37 16.07 -11.61
C ASP A 46 10.11 16.95 -11.45
N THR A 47 9.22 16.59 -10.53
CA THR A 47 8.01 17.33 -10.21
C THR A 47 8.13 18.02 -8.87
N VAL A 48 7.88 19.34 -8.85
CA VAL A 48 7.90 20.12 -7.60
C VAL A 48 6.57 19.93 -6.88
N TRP A 49 6.64 19.35 -5.69
CA TRP A 49 5.53 19.20 -4.76
C TRP A 49 5.65 20.16 -3.61
N LYS A 50 4.54 20.64 -3.11
CA LYS A 50 4.45 21.58 -2.00
C LYS A 50 3.93 20.89 -0.75
N ILE A 51 4.68 20.93 0.33
CA ILE A 51 4.21 20.64 1.68
C ILE A 51 3.67 21.94 2.25
N HIS A 52 2.40 21.93 2.68
CA HIS A 52 1.78 23.10 3.29
C HIS A 52 2.04 23.12 4.81
N PRO A 53 1.97 24.29 5.44
CA PRO A 53 2.12 24.39 6.89
C PRO A 53 1.16 23.45 7.61
N SER A 54 1.71 22.66 8.53
CA SER A 54 0.93 21.70 9.31
C SER A 54 1.58 21.49 10.67
N GLN A 55 0.88 20.80 11.57
CA GLN A 55 1.41 20.50 12.90
C GLN A 55 1.26 19.02 13.21
N ILE A 56 2.31 18.44 13.74
CA ILE A 56 2.33 17.08 14.26
C ILE A 56 2.64 17.17 15.76
N VAL A 57 1.76 16.60 16.57
CA VAL A 57 1.92 16.59 18.04
C VAL A 57 2.06 15.14 18.51
N VAL A 58 3.17 14.85 19.17
CA VAL A 58 3.41 13.57 19.82
C VAL A 58 3.24 13.77 21.33
N ASP A 59 2.26 13.09 21.90
CA ASP A 59 1.90 13.22 23.31
C ASP A 59 1.40 11.86 23.84
N SER A 60 1.97 11.40 24.95
CA SER A 60 1.50 10.23 25.69
C SER A 60 1.23 8.98 24.82
N GLY A 61 2.12 8.71 23.86
CA GLY A 61 1.98 7.58 22.94
C GLY A 61 0.98 7.79 21.78
N LYS A 62 0.45 9.02 21.64
CA LYS A 62 -0.40 9.42 20.53
C LYS A 62 0.36 10.33 19.57
N VAL A 63 0.08 10.21 18.30
CA VAL A 63 0.57 11.12 17.25
C VAL A 63 -0.63 11.79 16.60
N HIS A 64 -0.82 13.07 16.86
CA HIS A 64 -1.86 13.88 16.23
C HIS A 64 -1.28 14.55 14.98
N VAL A 65 -1.87 14.31 13.85
CA VAL A 65 -1.53 14.98 12.58
C VAL A 65 -2.62 15.98 12.27
N ASN A 66 -2.27 17.27 12.33
CA ASN A 66 -3.21 18.35 12.05
C ASN A 66 -3.00 18.84 10.61
N ASN A 67 -3.87 18.36 9.73
CA ASN A 67 -3.99 18.80 8.34
C ASN A 67 -2.65 18.82 7.57
N PHE A 68 -1.92 17.69 7.59
CA PHE A 68 -0.79 17.53 6.69
C PHE A 68 -1.31 17.51 5.26
N TYR A 69 -0.86 18.46 4.45
CA TYR A 69 -1.29 18.61 3.06
C TYR A 69 -0.08 18.72 2.14
N PHE A 70 0.03 17.77 1.24
CA PHE A 70 1.10 17.64 0.26
C PHE A 70 0.49 17.67 -1.13
N SER A 71 0.87 18.63 -1.98
CA SER A 71 0.18 18.87 -3.24
C SER A 71 1.10 19.28 -4.39
N HIS A 72 0.63 18.97 -5.60
CA HIS A 72 1.12 19.50 -6.86
C HIS A 72 -0.07 19.79 -7.78
N LYS A 73 -0.37 21.07 -8.04
CA LYS A 73 -1.59 21.50 -8.76
C LYS A 73 -2.83 20.91 -8.07
N GLU A 74 -3.64 20.16 -8.82
CA GLU A 74 -4.85 19.50 -8.31
C GLU A 74 -4.58 18.18 -7.58
N ARG A 75 -3.38 17.60 -7.74
CA ARG A 75 -2.98 16.36 -7.08
C ARG A 75 -2.63 16.60 -5.64
N HIS A 76 -3.11 15.76 -4.74
CA HIS A 76 -2.77 15.92 -3.32
C HIS A 76 -2.89 14.63 -2.51
N LEU A 77 -2.11 14.61 -1.44
CA LEU A 77 -2.25 13.72 -0.30
C LEU A 77 -2.55 14.58 0.93
N GLN A 78 -3.69 14.35 1.55
CA GLN A 78 -4.06 14.97 2.82
C GLN A 78 -4.09 13.90 3.91
N ILE A 79 -3.49 14.20 5.07
CA ILE A 79 -3.50 13.32 6.24
C ILE A 79 -3.99 14.12 7.43
N ASN A 80 -4.99 13.59 8.13
CA ASN A 80 -5.54 14.23 9.33
C ASN A 80 -6.00 13.18 10.34
N GLY A 81 -5.81 13.45 11.63
CA GLY A 81 -6.31 12.60 12.70
C GLY A 81 -5.26 12.14 13.68
N THR A 82 -5.51 11.02 14.35
CA THR A 82 -4.70 10.54 15.47
C THR A 82 -4.30 9.09 15.29
N VAL A 83 -3.00 8.83 15.40
CA VAL A 83 -2.41 7.49 15.48
C VAL A 83 -2.22 7.15 16.94
N SER A 84 -2.81 6.07 17.44
CA SER A 84 -2.66 5.58 18.80
C SER A 84 -2.98 4.08 18.91
N GLU A 85 -2.98 3.58 20.14
CA GLU A 85 -3.49 2.24 20.47
C GLU A 85 -5.02 2.18 20.59
N GLN A 86 -5.69 3.33 20.64
CA GLN A 86 -7.12 3.41 20.92
C GLN A 86 -7.95 3.24 19.64
N PRO A 87 -8.99 2.39 19.64
CA PRO A 87 -9.83 2.15 18.46
C PRO A 87 -10.59 3.38 17.97
N GLN A 88 -10.90 4.32 18.86
CA GLN A 88 -11.61 5.56 18.51
C GLN A 88 -10.71 6.61 17.85
N ASP A 89 -9.40 6.50 18.02
CA ASP A 89 -8.43 7.41 17.40
C ASP A 89 -8.21 6.97 15.94
N THR A 90 -8.66 7.80 15.02
CA THR A 90 -8.61 7.50 13.58
C THR A 90 -7.72 8.49 12.85
N VAL A 91 -6.87 7.99 11.98
CA VAL A 91 -6.20 8.78 10.95
C VAL A 91 -6.91 8.56 9.61
N ARG A 92 -7.11 9.65 8.88
CA ARG A 92 -7.74 9.67 7.56
C ARG A 92 -6.75 10.18 6.55
N LEU A 93 -6.66 9.49 5.43
CA LEU A 93 -5.91 9.90 4.26
C LEU A 93 -6.91 10.18 3.14
N ASN A 94 -6.67 11.23 2.40
CA ASN A 94 -7.41 11.52 1.17
C ASN A 94 -6.39 11.70 0.05
N LEU A 95 -6.52 10.88 -0.98
CA LEU A 95 -5.64 10.89 -2.13
C LEU A 95 -6.40 11.44 -3.35
N LYS A 96 -5.76 12.30 -4.10
CA LYS A 96 -6.23 12.74 -5.41
C LYS A 96 -5.10 12.66 -6.43
N GLU A 97 -5.23 11.71 -7.35
CA GLU A 97 -4.27 11.46 -8.44
C GLU A 97 -2.81 11.31 -7.96
N ILE A 98 -2.64 10.51 -6.88
CA ILE A 98 -1.32 10.19 -6.34
C ILE A 98 -0.75 8.99 -7.09
N ASN A 99 0.46 9.15 -7.63
CA ASN A 99 1.17 8.06 -8.29
C ASN A 99 1.50 6.94 -7.28
N ILE A 100 0.91 5.76 -7.49
CA ILE A 100 1.12 4.61 -6.61
C ILE A 100 2.55 4.06 -6.67
N GLY A 101 3.27 4.28 -7.76
CA GLY A 101 4.68 3.87 -7.88
C GLY A 101 5.53 4.39 -6.73
N TYR A 102 5.29 5.60 -6.24
CA TYR A 102 6.02 6.15 -5.09
C TYR A 102 5.88 5.31 -3.82
N VAL A 103 4.72 4.69 -3.62
CA VAL A 103 4.46 3.83 -2.45
C VAL A 103 5.16 2.48 -2.61
N PHE A 104 5.09 1.91 -3.81
CA PHE A 104 5.69 0.60 -4.10
C PHE A 104 7.22 0.66 -4.17
N ASP A 105 7.78 1.76 -4.67
CA ASP A 105 9.23 2.02 -4.67
C ASP A 105 9.80 2.06 -3.24
N ILE A 106 9.08 2.71 -2.31
CA ILE A 106 9.47 2.75 -0.89
C ILE A 106 9.37 1.36 -0.23
N ALA A 107 8.39 0.56 -0.63
CA ALA A 107 8.16 -0.76 -0.06
C ALA A 107 9.14 -1.85 -0.58
N ASP A 108 9.92 -1.56 -1.63
CA ASP A 108 10.92 -2.45 -2.25
C ASP A 108 10.38 -3.87 -2.52
N LEU A 109 9.22 -3.93 -3.19
CA LEU A 109 8.52 -5.19 -3.47
C LEU A 109 9.04 -5.91 -4.73
N GLY A 110 10.00 -5.32 -5.46
CA GLY A 110 10.55 -5.87 -6.69
C GLY A 110 9.58 -5.88 -7.88
N VAL A 111 8.47 -5.13 -7.77
CA VAL A 111 7.46 -4.96 -8.82
C VAL A 111 7.19 -3.48 -9.04
N ASN A 112 7.09 -3.07 -10.30
CA ASN A 112 6.86 -1.67 -10.67
C ASN A 112 5.39 -1.47 -11.01
N PHE A 113 4.61 -1.03 -10.01
CA PHE A 113 3.24 -0.60 -10.22
C PHE A 113 3.19 0.86 -10.68
N LYS A 114 2.26 1.15 -11.57
CA LYS A 114 1.99 2.48 -12.11
C LYS A 114 0.51 2.78 -12.01
N GLY A 115 0.16 4.05 -11.98
CA GLY A 115 -1.22 4.51 -11.93
C GLY A 115 -1.40 5.66 -10.96
N GLU A 116 -2.56 6.30 -11.03
CA GLU A 116 -2.91 7.46 -10.22
C GLU A 116 -4.10 7.12 -9.32
N ALA A 117 -3.84 7.03 -8.01
CA ALA A 117 -4.84 6.69 -7.02
C ALA A 117 -5.63 7.91 -6.57
N THR A 118 -6.94 7.76 -6.50
CA THR A 118 -7.88 8.73 -5.93
C THR A 118 -8.83 8.01 -4.99
N GLY A 119 -9.04 8.55 -3.80
CA GLY A 119 -10.00 8.01 -2.83
C GLY A 119 -9.54 8.15 -1.39
N PRO A 120 -10.40 7.77 -0.44
CA PRO A 120 -10.11 7.80 0.98
C PRO A 120 -9.45 6.52 1.48
N ALA A 121 -8.64 6.66 2.53
CA ALA A 121 -8.19 5.56 3.37
C ALA A 121 -8.31 5.93 4.84
N TYR A 122 -8.63 4.96 5.67
CA TYR A 122 -8.86 5.12 7.10
C TYR A 122 -8.07 4.08 7.88
N ALA A 123 -7.54 4.50 9.02
CA ALA A 123 -6.93 3.55 9.94
C ALA A 123 -7.15 4.00 11.39
N SER A 124 -7.44 3.07 12.30
CA SER A 124 -7.57 3.32 13.72
C SER A 124 -6.89 2.23 14.53
N GLY A 125 -6.61 2.51 15.82
CA GLY A 125 -5.95 1.56 16.73
C GLY A 125 -4.60 1.01 16.22
N ILE A 126 -3.91 1.77 15.37
CA ILE A 126 -2.78 1.35 14.53
C ILE A 126 -1.66 0.70 15.35
N LEU A 127 -1.42 1.18 16.57
CA LEU A 127 -0.28 0.72 17.38
C LEU A 127 -0.56 -0.58 18.13
N LYS A 128 -1.82 -1.07 18.19
CA LYS A 128 -2.17 -2.27 18.96
C LYS A 128 -3.10 -3.22 18.24
N LYS A 129 -4.24 -2.73 17.80
CA LYS A 129 -5.25 -3.49 17.06
C LYS A 129 -5.69 -2.67 15.84
N PRO A 130 -4.90 -2.69 14.75
CA PRO A 130 -5.21 -1.88 13.59
C PRO A 130 -6.55 -2.30 12.97
N VAL A 131 -7.35 -1.30 12.65
CA VAL A 131 -8.49 -1.40 11.74
C VAL A 131 -8.19 -0.47 10.59
N MET A 132 -8.24 -0.98 9.37
CA MET A 132 -7.96 -0.19 8.17
C MET A 132 -9.01 -0.49 7.12
N SER A 133 -9.42 0.53 6.39
CA SER A 133 -10.24 0.39 5.20
C SER A 133 -9.89 1.43 4.15
N THR A 134 -10.08 1.09 2.89
CA THR A 134 -9.87 2.01 1.78
C THR A 134 -10.76 1.65 0.60
N ASP A 135 -11.20 2.69 -0.12
CA ASP A 135 -11.87 2.59 -1.40
C ASP A 135 -11.14 3.50 -2.39
N LEU A 136 -10.36 2.92 -3.27
CA LEU A 136 -9.53 3.65 -4.22
C LEU A 136 -9.98 3.39 -5.65
N PHE A 137 -10.01 4.44 -6.44
CA PHE A 137 -9.99 4.36 -7.88
C PHE A 137 -8.56 4.63 -8.37
N ILE A 138 -8.01 3.71 -9.15
CA ILE A 138 -6.69 3.86 -9.76
C ILE A 138 -6.87 3.97 -11.26
N ARG A 139 -6.50 5.12 -11.80
CA ARG A 139 -6.48 5.35 -13.25
C ARG A 139 -5.19 4.83 -13.85
N ASN A 140 -5.30 4.17 -15.01
CA ASN A 140 -4.17 3.63 -15.76
C ASN A 140 -3.28 2.71 -14.90
N LEU A 141 -3.88 1.81 -14.13
CA LEU A 141 -3.14 0.79 -13.40
C LEU A 141 -2.28 0.00 -14.38
N GLY A 142 -1.00 -0.04 -14.14
CA GLY A 142 -0.03 -0.81 -14.90
C GLY A 142 0.90 -1.60 -13.97
N LEU A 143 1.43 -2.67 -14.52
CA LEU A 143 2.44 -3.50 -13.87
C LEU A 143 3.61 -3.65 -14.85
N ASN A 144 4.79 -3.24 -14.41
CA ASN A 144 5.97 -3.15 -15.26
C ASN A 144 5.68 -2.33 -16.53
N GLU A 145 5.74 -2.97 -17.73
CA GLU A 145 5.48 -2.32 -19.01
C GLU A 145 4.04 -2.48 -19.51
N GLY A 146 3.24 -3.32 -18.83
CA GLY A 146 1.87 -3.63 -19.22
C GLY A 146 0.84 -2.71 -18.59
N LEU A 147 -0.01 -2.11 -19.41
CA LEU A 147 -1.23 -1.44 -18.94
C LEU A 147 -2.28 -2.51 -18.65
N LEU A 148 -2.85 -2.49 -17.45
CA LEU A 148 -3.92 -3.40 -17.02
C LEU A 148 -5.30 -2.73 -17.15
N GLY A 149 -5.37 -1.41 -16.99
CA GLY A 149 -6.61 -0.63 -17.12
C GLY A 149 -6.90 0.23 -15.89
N ASP A 150 -8.15 0.64 -15.71
CA ASP A 150 -8.60 1.37 -14.54
C ASP A 150 -9.11 0.39 -13.48
N ALA A 151 -8.78 0.63 -12.23
CA ALA A 151 -9.11 -0.26 -11.13
C ALA A 151 -9.94 0.41 -10.05
N ASN A 152 -10.99 -0.27 -9.57
CA ASN A 152 -11.66 0.02 -8.31
C ASN A 152 -11.16 -0.99 -7.28
N ILE A 153 -10.60 -0.50 -6.19
CA ILE A 153 -9.96 -1.30 -5.16
C ILE A 153 -10.64 -1.03 -3.83
N HIS A 154 -11.16 -2.08 -3.23
CA HIS A 154 -11.56 -2.09 -1.82
C HIS A 154 -10.53 -2.86 -1.01
N GLY A 155 -10.14 -2.31 0.14
CA GLY A 155 -9.23 -2.95 1.08
C GLY A 155 -9.72 -2.84 2.51
N GLU A 156 -9.70 -3.94 3.24
CA GLU A 156 -10.14 -4.00 4.64
C GLU A 156 -9.24 -4.89 5.49
N TRP A 157 -8.93 -4.44 6.71
CA TRP A 157 -8.13 -5.21 7.66
C TRP A 157 -8.96 -6.27 8.37
N HIS A 158 -8.56 -7.53 8.28
CA HIS A 158 -9.13 -8.66 9.00
C HIS A 158 -8.24 -9.10 10.16
N HIS A 159 -8.75 -8.99 11.39
CA HIS A 159 -7.97 -9.27 12.61
C HIS A 159 -7.65 -10.73 12.83
N ASP A 160 -8.54 -11.63 12.46
CA ASP A 160 -8.44 -13.07 12.61
C ASP A 160 -7.25 -13.64 11.83
N VAL A 161 -7.05 -13.17 10.61
CA VAL A 161 -5.96 -13.57 9.72
C VAL A 161 -4.76 -12.62 9.76
N LYS A 162 -4.88 -11.46 10.44
CA LYS A 162 -3.86 -10.40 10.51
C LYS A 162 -3.41 -9.94 9.10
N GLY A 163 -4.35 -9.81 8.22
CA GLY A 163 -4.15 -9.46 6.82
C GLY A 163 -5.14 -8.42 6.33
N ILE A 164 -4.80 -7.78 5.22
CA ILE A 164 -5.68 -6.90 4.48
C ILE A 164 -6.36 -7.73 3.41
N TYR A 165 -7.68 -7.86 3.49
CA TYR A 165 -8.47 -8.36 2.38
C TYR A 165 -8.49 -7.32 1.27
N LEU A 166 -8.23 -7.74 0.05
CA LEU A 166 -8.25 -6.92 -1.16
C LEU A 166 -9.34 -7.44 -2.10
N ASP A 167 -10.15 -6.55 -2.63
CA ASP A 167 -11.04 -6.78 -3.77
C ASP A 167 -10.76 -5.68 -4.81
N ALA A 168 -10.18 -6.06 -5.94
CA ALA A 168 -9.80 -5.14 -7.00
C ALA A 168 -10.43 -5.55 -8.32
N ARG A 169 -11.25 -4.68 -8.89
CA ARG A 169 -11.89 -4.86 -10.20
C ARG A 169 -11.25 -3.95 -11.20
N ILE A 170 -10.60 -4.53 -12.19
CA ILE A 170 -9.80 -3.85 -13.20
C ILE A 170 -10.52 -3.91 -14.53
N ARG A 171 -10.55 -2.79 -15.27
CA ARG A 171 -11.13 -2.70 -16.61
C ARG A 171 -10.22 -1.95 -17.54
N GLU A 172 -9.90 -2.55 -18.67
CA GLU A 172 -9.25 -1.88 -19.79
C GLU A 172 -10.33 -1.54 -20.84
N LYS A 173 -11.01 -0.41 -20.67
CA LYS A 173 -12.18 0.02 -21.49
C LYS A 173 -13.22 -1.11 -21.56
N ASP A 174 -13.60 -1.49 -22.79
CA ASP A 174 -14.52 -2.60 -23.07
C ASP A 174 -13.79 -3.88 -23.50
N ILE A 175 -12.46 -3.91 -23.44
CA ILE A 175 -11.63 -4.97 -23.99
C ILE A 175 -11.33 -6.06 -22.95
N ALA A 176 -11.01 -5.67 -21.72
CA ALA A 176 -10.59 -6.59 -20.68
C ALA A 176 -11.26 -6.29 -19.36
N LYS A 177 -11.50 -7.36 -18.60
CA LYS A 177 -11.98 -7.29 -17.20
C LYS A 177 -11.18 -8.28 -16.40
N SER A 178 -10.70 -7.84 -15.23
CA SER A 178 -10.02 -8.72 -14.30
C SER A 178 -10.51 -8.45 -12.89
N HIS A 179 -10.62 -9.51 -12.11
CA HIS A 179 -10.94 -9.44 -10.69
C HIS A 179 -9.78 -10.05 -9.91
N VAL A 180 -9.21 -9.27 -8.98
CA VAL A 180 -8.13 -9.71 -8.10
C VAL A 180 -8.64 -9.61 -6.68
N TYR A 181 -8.66 -10.71 -5.95
CA TYR A 181 -9.14 -10.72 -4.57
C TYR A 181 -8.35 -11.70 -3.70
N GLY A 182 -8.34 -11.45 -2.40
CA GLY A 182 -7.62 -12.27 -1.44
C GLY A 182 -6.94 -11.46 -0.37
N TYR A 183 -5.80 -11.92 0.13
CA TYR A 183 -5.16 -11.34 1.29
C TYR A 183 -3.74 -10.85 1.03
N ILE A 184 -3.41 -9.73 1.65
CA ILE A 184 -2.05 -9.21 1.76
C ILE A 184 -1.68 -9.21 3.26
N TYR A 185 -0.58 -9.86 3.61
CA TYR A 185 -0.06 -9.98 4.97
C TYR A 185 1.16 -9.07 5.14
N PRO A 186 1.00 -7.81 5.60
CA PRO A 186 2.08 -6.83 5.62
C PRO A 186 3.03 -7.00 6.81
N ILE A 187 2.68 -7.80 7.82
CA ILE A 187 3.42 -7.90 9.10
C ILE A 187 4.58 -8.87 8.98
N LYS A 188 5.82 -8.40 9.19
CA LYS A 188 7.02 -9.24 9.27
C LYS A 188 6.99 -10.11 10.54
N PRO A 189 7.56 -11.33 10.50
CA PRO A 189 8.38 -11.95 9.44
C PRO A 189 7.57 -12.70 8.36
N THR A 190 6.25 -12.73 8.46
CA THR A 190 5.34 -13.50 7.60
C THR A 190 4.76 -12.69 6.45
N SER A 191 5.37 -11.54 6.12
CA SER A 191 4.88 -10.71 5.02
C SER A 191 4.79 -11.50 3.71
N ALA A 192 3.55 -11.61 3.21
CA ALA A 192 3.17 -12.48 2.11
C ALA A 192 1.94 -11.92 1.40
N LEU A 193 1.56 -12.56 0.31
CA LEU A 193 0.25 -12.37 -0.31
C LEU A 193 -0.36 -13.73 -0.67
N ASP A 194 -1.69 -13.73 -0.84
CA ASP A 194 -2.50 -14.87 -1.25
C ASP A 194 -3.69 -14.31 -2.04
N LEU A 195 -3.52 -14.21 -3.35
CA LEU A 195 -4.45 -13.53 -4.25
C LEU A 195 -4.96 -14.47 -5.33
N GLN A 196 -6.26 -14.46 -5.54
CA GLN A 196 -6.92 -15.08 -6.68
C GLN A 196 -7.08 -14.03 -7.77
N ILE A 197 -6.79 -14.40 -9.00
CA ILE A 197 -6.86 -13.54 -10.18
C ILE A 197 -7.76 -14.22 -11.20
N GLU A 198 -8.89 -13.63 -11.46
CA GLU A 198 -9.79 -13.98 -12.56
C GLU A 198 -9.56 -12.99 -13.69
N ALA A 199 -8.99 -13.44 -14.78
CA ALA A 199 -8.67 -12.63 -15.93
C ALA A 199 -9.64 -12.88 -17.08
N ASP A 200 -10.09 -11.82 -17.72
CA ASP A 200 -10.83 -11.86 -18.97
C ASP A 200 -10.15 -10.93 -19.97
N SER A 201 -9.51 -11.52 -20.96
CA SER A 201 -8.76 -10.82 -22.02
C SER A 201 -7.69 -9.83 -21.50
N THR A 202 -7.05 -10.17 -20.40
CA THR A 202 -6.03 -9.31 -19.77
C THR A 202 -4.78 -9.22 -20.62
N ASN A 203 -4.22 -8.02 -20.75
CA ASN A 203 -3.00 -7.76 -21.47
C ASN A 203 -1.79 -8.39 -20.74
N LEU A 204 -1.04 -9.24 -21.43
CA LEU A 204 0.09 -9.98 -20.88
C LEU A 204 1.44 -9.26 -20.98
N LYS A 205 1.47 -8.04 -21.49
CA LYS A 205 2.74 -7.32 -21.69
C LYS A 205 3.55 -7.14 -20.39
N PHE A 206 2.91 -7.14 -19.23
CA PHE A 206 3.61 -7.10 -17.93
C PHE A 206 4.51 -8.30 -17.66
N ILE A 207 4.23 -9.46 -18.30
CA ILE A 207 5.04 -10.68 -18.17
C ILE A 207 6.38 -10.55 -18.92
N HIS A 208 6.45 -9.69 -19.94
CA HIS A 208 7.67 -9.48 -20.73
C HIS A 208 8.89 -9.18 -19.85
N HIS A 209 8.70 -8.40 -18.76
CA HIS A 209 9.78 -8.11 -17.80
C HIS A 209 10.48 -9.38 -17.27
N TYR A 210 9.74 -10.46 -17.06
CA TYR A 210 10.26 -11.73 -16.54
C TYR A 210 10.79 -12.66 -17.64
N MET A 211 10.51 -12.33 -18.90
CA MET A 211 10.87 -13.15 -20.07
C MET A 211 11.97 -12.52 -20.95
N GLN A 212 12.55 -11.41 -20.53
CA GLN A 212 13.56 -10.68 -21.33
C GLN A 212 14.76 -11.52 -21.72
N SER A 213 15.13 -12.55 -20.93
CA SER A 213 16.19 -13.50 -21.26
C SER A 213 15.81 -14.51 -22.36
N ILE A 214 14.53 -14.64 -22.66
CA ILE A 214 13.99 -15.62 -23.61
C ILE A 214 13.51 -14.95 -24.89
N THR A 215 12.86 -13.79 -24.75
CA THR A 215 12.25 -13.06 -25.86
C THR A 215 12.37 -11.54 -25.69
N PRO A 216 12.74 -10.81 -26.75
CA PRO A 216 12.72 -9.34 -26.73
C PRO A 216 11.32 -8.77 -26.83
N GLU A 217 10.34 -9.55 -27.30
CA GLU A 217 8.95 -9.13 -27.41
C GLU A 217 8.01 -10.24 -26.96
N PHE A 218 7.14 -9.91 -26.03
CA PHE A 218 6.03 -10.74 -25.59
C PHE A 218 4.75 -9.89 -25.57
N ASN A 219 3.81 -10.28 -26.41
CA ASN A 219 2.53 -9.60 -26.54
C ASN A 219 1.40 -10.63 -26.53
N GLY A 220 0.24 -10.21 -26.07
CA GLY A 220 -0.94 -11.07 -26.10
C GLY A 220 -1.94 -10.71 -25.02
N ARG A 221 -3.02 -11.48 -25.04
CA ARG A 221 -4.09 -11.42 -24.05
C ARG A 221 -4.45 -12.81 -23.57
N ALA A 222 -4.82 -12.92 -22.30
CA ALA A 222 -5.25 -14.18 -21.74
C ALA A 222 -6.47 -14.02 -20.85
N SER A 223 -7.26 -15.07 -20.79
CA SER A 223 -8.37 -15.25 -19.87
C SER A 223 -8.16 -16.51 -19.06
N GLY A 224 -8.54 -16.51 -17.80
CA GLY A 224 -8.40 -17.69 -16.95
C GLY A 224 -8.31 -17.32 -15.47
N HIS A 225 -7.88 -18.31 -14.70
CA HIS A 225 -7.77 -18.20 -13.26
C HIS A 225 -6.34 -18.51 -12.83
N VAL A 226 -5.78 -17.63 -11.99
CA VAL A 226 -4.42 -17.74 -11.45
C VAL A 226 -4.44 -17.48 -9.96
N HIS A 227 -3.84 -18.34 -9.19
CA HIS A 227 -3.52 -18.15 -7.77
C HIS A 227 -2.10 -17.60 -7.66
N PHE A 228 -1.95 -16.41 -7.09
CA PHE A 228 -0.67 -15.73 -6.90
C PHE A 228 -0.42 -15.58 -5.41
N TYR A 229 0.60 -16.26 -4.89
CA TYR A 229 0.81 -16.41 -3.47
C TYR A 229 2.28 -16.53 -3.07
N GLY A 230 2.53 -16.44 -1.76
CA GLY A 230 3.85 -16.64 -1.18
C GLY A 230 4.40 -15.41 -0.48
N LYS A 231 5.62 -15.51 0.03
CA LYS A 231 6.32 -14.38 0.66
C LYS A 231 6.77 -13.38 -0.41
N PHE A 232 6.75 -12.09 -0.10
CA PHE A 232 7.11 -11.03 -1.06
C PHE A 232 8.45 -11.23 -1.80
N LYS A 233 9.42 -11.90 -1.16
CA LYS A 233 10.72 -12.23 -1.79
C LYS A 233 10.76 -13.60 -2.49
N ALA A 234 9.66 -14.35 -2.46
CA ALA A 234 9.56 -15.68 -3.04
C ALA A 234 8.08 -15.93 -3.43
N LEU A 235 7.58 -15.06 -4.33
CA LEU A 235 6.24 -15.17 -4.88
C LEU A 235 6.20 -16.28 -5.92
N THR A 236 5.09 -16.99 -5.95
CA THR A 236 4.82 -18.06 -6.92
C THR A 236 3.41 -17.91 -7.47
N MET A 237 3.13 -18.57 -8.55
CA MET A 237 1.81 -18.60 -9.17
C MET A 237 1.49 -19.99 -9.69
N GLU A 238 0.22 -20.33 -9.70
CA GLU A 238 -0.32 -21.54 -10.32
C GLU A 238 -1.70 -21.25 -10.91
N GLY A 239 -2.09 -21.97 -11.94
CA GLY A 239 -3.39 -21.76 -12.56
C GLY A 239 -3.45 -22.21 -14.00
N ARG A 240 -4.55 -21.87 -14.65
CA ARG A 240 -4.74 -22.15 -16.07
C ARG A 240 -5.27 -20.90 -16.77
N VAL A 241 -4.61 -20.55 -17.87
CA VAL A 241 -5.03 -19.43 -18.70
C VAL A 241 -5.15 -19.89 -20.15
N PHE A 242 -6.10 -19.31 -20.85
CA PHE A 242 -6.29 -19.45 -22.29
C PHE A 242 -5.92 -18.13 -22.94
N GLY A 243 -5.07 -18.16 -23.94
CA GLY A 243 -4.57 -16.92 -24.50
C GLY A 243 -4.34 -16.98 -26.00
N ASP A 244 -4.32 -15.78 -26.58
CA ASP A 244 -3.70 -15.51 -27.87
C ASP A 244 -2.47 -14.65 -27.58
N ALA A 245 -1.32 -15.29 -27.55
CA ALA A 245 -0.06 -14.65 -27.25
C ALA A 245 0.94 -14.86 -28.38
N SER A 246 1.81 -13.89 -28.61
CA SER A 246 2.92 -13.99 -29.52
C SER A 246 4.23 -13.68 -28.80
N LEU A 247 5.23 -14.49 -29.08
CA LEU A 247 6.59 -14.24 -28.63
C LEU A 247 7.54 -14.26 -29.83
N LYS A 248 8.50 -13.36 -29.84
CA LYS A 248 9.56 -13.32 -30.85
C LYS A 248 10.83 -13.92 -30.26
N VAL A 249 11.41 -14.88 -30.96
CA VAL A 249 12.69 -15.47 -30.59
C VAL A 249 13.77 -14.98 -31.54
N ASP A 250 14.63 -14.07 -31.07
CA ASP A 250 15.62 -13.38 -31.92
C ASP A 250 16.60 -14.31 -32.58
N VAL A 251 17.07 -15.31 -31.87
CA VAL A 251 18.04 -16.29 -32.40
C VAL A 251 17.51 -17.02 -33.65
N LEU A 252 16.18 -17.20 -33.72
CA LEU A 252 15.52 -17.86 -34.84
C LEU A 252 14.89 -16.87 -35.82
N ASN A 253 14.88 -15.57 -35.46
CA ASN A 253 14.13 -14.50 -36.14
C ASN A 253 12.69 -14.92 -36.49
N THR A 254 12.07 -15.66 -35.58
CA THR A 254 10.74 -16.26 -35.76
C THR A 254 9.79 -15.80 -34.67
N THR A 255 8.56 -15.48 -35.07
CA THR A 255 7.47 -15.20 -34.13
C THR A 255 6.62 -16.45 -33.96
N PHE A 256 6.48 -16.89 -32.73
CA PHE A 256 5.61 -17.99 -32.36
C PHE A 256 4.27 -17.44 -31.88
N SER A 257 3.19 -18.07 -32.29
CA SER A 257 1.84 -17.78 -31.84
C SER A 257 1.35 -18.92 -30.97
N LEU A 258 0.89 -18.58 -29.77
CA LEU A 258 0.32 -19.49 -28.79
C LEU A 258 -1.18 -19.24 -28.73
N LYS A 259 -1.97 -20.21 -29.21
CA LYS A 259 -3.45 -20.16 -29.18
C LYS A 259 -3.96 -21.41 -28.46
N ASP A 260 -3.65 -21.54 -27.19
CA ASP A 260 -4.03 -22.71 -26.41
C ASP A 260 -4.12 -22.40 -24.90
N SER A 261 -4.42 -23.41 -24.13
CA SER A 261 -4.35 -23.36 -22.69
C SER A 261 -2.91 -23.49 -22.21
N ILE A 262 -2.52 -22.56 -21.32
CA ILE A 262 -1.23 -22.60 -20.65
C ILE A 262 -1.50 -23.00 -19.20
N LEU A 263 -0.89 -24.08 -18.77
CA LEU A 263 -0.86 -24.48 -17.37
C LEU A 263 0.34 -23.80 -16.70
N ILE A 264 0.08 -23.04 -15.65
CA ILE A 264 1.08 -22.37 -14.83
C ILE A 264 1.26 -23.20 -13.58
N GLU A 265 2.49 -23.68 -13.36
CA GLU A 265 2.86 -24.47 -12.18
C GLU A 265 3.99 -23.75 -11.40
N PRO A 266 4.14 -24.00 -10.09
CA PRO A 266 5.26 -23.46 -9.34
C PRO A 266 6.60 -23.82 -9.98
N GLY A 267 7.29 -22.79 -10.52
CA GLY A 267 8.59 -22.95 -11.16
C GLY A 267 8.58 -23.27 -12.66
N GLY A 268 7.43 -23.30 -13.34
CA GLY A 268 7.36 -23.57 -14.77
C GLY A 268 6.05 -23.18 -15.46
N LEU A 269 6.11 -23.19 -16.79
CA LEU A 269 4.96 -23.07 -17.69
C LEU A 269 4.91 -24.32 -18.57
N THR A 270 3.73 -24.93 -18.66
CA THR A 270 3.48 -26.06 -19.57
C THR A 270 2.45 -25.62 -20.63
N PHE A 271 2.74 -25.87 -21.88
CA PHE A 271 1.92 -25.52 -23.04
C PHE A 271 1.22 -26.75 -23.63
#